data_fbf1e99f2c091bc92baeaa45c6c2f4f8
#
_entry.id   fbf1e99f2c091bc92baeaa45c6c2f4f8
#
_cell.length_a   1.000
_cell.length_b   1.000
_cell.length_c   1.000
_cell.angle_alpha   90.00
_cell.angle_beta   90.00
_cell.angle_gamma   90.00
#
_symmetry.space_group_name_H-M   'P 1'
#
loop_
_entity.id
_entity.type
_entity.pdbx_description
1 polymer ?
#
loop_
_entity_poly.entity_id
_entity_poly.type
_entity_poly.pdbx_seq_one_letter_code
_entity_poly.pdbx_strand_id
1 'polypeptide(L)'
;MTRSYMATHDLIAVSANAKETAINTEQTLDTTILAALGDVINLEHRRESNENEATGKEEPDTIYDLGSLANWSANFEKAQPQHFAFLLAYALGAIATEAAGTGYEHTITPISGDHDADRSVPSFTAAQRYGNNVLRRRFASMFVDAVVANFAKDAWCKITGTIKGTGKYTDNIAKENV
;
A
#
# COMPACT_ATOMS: atom_id res chain seq x y z
N MET A 1 -20.36 -12.99 22.34
CA MET A 1 -18.93 -13.27 22.58
C MET A 1 -18.15 -12.07 22.10
N THR A 2 -17.51 -11.32 23.01
CA THR A 2 -16.68 -10.17 22.66
C THR A 2 -15.36 -10.73 22.08
N ARG A 3 -15.10 -10.49 20.80
CA ARG A 3 -13.86 -10.92 20.17
C ARG A 3 -12.77 -9.93 20.52
N SER A 4 -11.80 -10.33 21.33
CA SER A 4 -10.58 -9.55 21.55
C SER A 4 -9.59 -9.85 20.43
N TYR A 5 -8.88 -8.82 20.03
CA TYR A 5 -7.89 -8.85 18.99
C TYR A 5 -6.55 -8.35 19.57
N MET A 6 -5.47 -9.01 19.19
CA MET A 6 -4.12 -8.63 19.58
C MET A 6 -3.39 -8.05 18.37
N ALA A 7 -2.70 -6.94 18.55
CA ALA A 7 -1.91 -6.29 17.48
C ALA A 7 -0.87 -7.23 16.83
N THR A 8 -0.39 -8.22 17.58
CA THR A 8 0.51 -9.28 17.06
C THR A 8 -0.14 -10.21 16.03
N HIS A 9 -1.46 -10.15 15.86
CA HIS A 9 -2.17 -10.92 14.84
C HIS A 9 -2.44 -10.14 13.56
N ASP A 10 -1.81 -8.97 13.42
CA ASP A 10 -1.86 -8.21 12.18
C ASP A 10 -1.00 -8.86 11.12
N LEU A 11 -1.51 -8.86 9.91
CA LEU A 11 -0.80 -9.31 8.74
C LEU A 11 -1.04 -8.32 7.60
N ILE A 12 0.04 -7.92 6.95
CA ILE A 12 -0.01 -7.17 5.70
C ILE A 12 0.63 -8.02 4.61
N ALA A 13 -0.10 -8.22 3.53
CA ALA A 13 0.37 -8.93 2.36
C ALA A 13 0.25 -8.05 1.12
N VAL A 14 1.14 -8.23 0.16
CA VAL A 14 1.20 -7.44 -1.08
C VAL A 14 1.42 -8.33 -2.29
N SER A 15 1.07 -7.84 -3.47
CA SER A 15 1.48 -8.41 -4.74
C SER A 15 2.86 -7.84 -5.13
N ALA A 16 3.94 -8.42 -4.57
CA ALA A 16 5.29 -7.91 -4.78
C ALA A 16 5.85 -8.23 -6.18
N ASN A 17 5.52 -9.41 -6.71
CA ASN A 17 6.09 -9.93 -7.96
C ASN A 17 5.24 -9.60 -9.20
N ALA A 18 3.98 -9.22 -9.01
CA ALA A 18 3.07 -8.92 -10.10
C ALA A 18 2.48 -7.51 -9.97
N LYS A 19 2.81 -6.64 -10.92
CA LYS A 19 2.18 -5.32 -11.04
C LYS A 19 0.73 -5.45 -11.50
N GLU A 20 -0.11 -4.54 -11.08
CA GLU A 20 -1.48 -4.46 -11.62
C GLU A 20 -1.45 -4.10 -13.11
N THR A 21 -2.30 -4.74 -13.88
CA THR A 21 -2.38 -4.53 -15.34
C THR A 21 -3.22 -3.31 -15.70
N ALA A 22 -4.11 -2.91 -14.79
CA ALA A 22 -4.96 -1.73 -14.94
C ALA A 22 -5.34 -1.19 -13.55
N ILE A 23 -5.66 0.09 -13.47
CA ILE A 23 -6.11 0.74 -12.23
C ILE A 23 -7.34 0.02 -11.67
N ASN A 24 -7.35 -0.21 -10.36
CA ASN A 24 -8.40 -0.90 -9.61
C ASN A 24 -8.61 -2.37 -10.01
N THR A 25 -7.60 -3.01 -10.59
CA THR A 25 -7.61 -4.44 -10.92
C THR A 25 -6.72 -5.19 -9.93
N GLU A 26 -7.36 -5.92 -9.01
CA GLU A 26 -6.67 -6.65 -7.97
C GLU A 26 -5.75 -7.75 -8.55
N GLN A 27 -4.57 -7.87 -7.98
CA GLN A 27 -3.62 -8.95 -8.25
C GLN A 27 -3.58 -9.96 -7.10
N THR A 28 -3.09 -11.16 -7.39
CA THR A 28 -2.86 -12.18 -6.38
C THR A 28 -1.76 -11.73 -5.43
N LEU A 29 -2.02 -11.87 -4.13
CA LEU A 29 -1.03 -11.58 -3.09
C LEU A 29 -0.01 -12.73 -3.03
N ASP A 30 1.24 -12.39 -3.02
CA ASP A 30 2.34 -13.36 -3.08
C ASP A 30 3.37 -13.20 -1.95
N THR A 31 3.35 -12.08 -1.26
CA THR A 31 4.37 -11.76 -0.25
C THR A 31 3.74 -11.16 1.01
N THR A 32 4.10 -11.71 2.16
CA THR A 32 3.80 -11.09 3.46
C THR A 32 4.89 -10.09 3.82
N ILE A 33 4.48 -8.88 4.18
CA ILE A 33 5.39 -7.81 4.61
C ILE A 33 5.47 -7.78 6.14
N LEU A 34 6.70 -7.78 6.66
CA LEU A 34 6.99 -7.63 8.08
C LEU A 34 7.11 -6.13 8.44
N ALA A 35 5.97 -5.44 8.43
CA ALA A 35 5.89 -4.05 8.86
C ALA A 35 5.91 -3.93 10.40
N ALA A 36 6.05 -2.72 10.91
CA ALA A 36 5.99 -2.47 12.35
C ALA A 36 4.61 -2.84 12.92
N LEU A 37 4.57 -3.26 14.18
CA LEU A 37 3.31 -3.53 14.87
C LEU A 37 2.46 -2.25 14.92
N GLY A 38 1.20 -2.37 14.52
CA GLY A 38 0.27 -1.26 14.48
C GLY A 38 0.29 -0.45 13.19
N ASP A 39 1.11 -0.82 12.20
CA ASP A 39 0.99 -0.26 10.85
C ASP A 39 -0.38 -0.60 10.28
N VAL A 40 -1.05 0.40 9.74
CA VAL A 40 -2.43 0.32 9.28
C VAL A 40 -2.56 0.97 7.90
N ILE A 41 -3.27 0.30 7.01
CA ILE A 41 -3.75 0.93 5.79
C ILE A 41 -5.06 1.64 6.12
N ASN A 42 -5.00 2.97 6.18
CA ASN A 42 -6.16 3.80 6.50
C ASN A 42 -6.97 4.09 5.24
N LEU A 43 -8.28 3.90 5.36
CA LEU A 43 -9.24 4.32 4.34
C LEU A 43 -9.86 5.66 4.79
N GLU A 44 -9.59 6.69 4.03
CA GLU A 44 -10.13 8.04 4.24
C GLU A 44 -11.33 8.26 3.32
N HIS A 45 -12.51 8.43 3.90
CA HIS A 45 -13.71 8.85 3.17
C HIS A 45 -13.79 10.36 3.16
N ARG A 46 -13.82 10.96 1.97
CA ARG A 46 -13.97 12.39 1.78
C ARG A 46 -15.43 12.71 1.61
N ARG A 47 -15.95 13.49 2.53
CA ARG A 47 -17.35 13.94 2.51
C ARG A 47 -17.40 15.42 2.82
N GLU A 48 -18.29 16.11 2.15
CA GLU A 48 -18.54 17.53 2.35
C GLU A 48 -20.03 17.75 2.51
N SER A 49 -20.42 18.63 3.45
CA SER A 49 -21.80 19.03 3.63
C SER A 49 -22.10 20.26 2.77
N ASN A 50 -23.37 20.48 2.51
CA ASN A 50 -23.84 21.64 1.77
C ASN A 50 -24.07 22.89 2.64
N GLU A 51 -23.30 23.05 3.72
CA GLU A 51 -23.40 24.21 4.65
C GLU A 51 -23.25 25.57 3.97
N ASN A 52 -22.50 25.61 2.87
CA ASN A 52 -22.23 26.83 2.13
C ASN A 52 -23.20 27.08 0.95
N GLU A 53 -24.23 26.26 0.83
CA GLU A 53 -25.22 26.37 -0.25
C GLU A 53 -26.50 27.01 0.23
N ALA A 54 -27.10 27.85 -0.61
CA ALA A 54 -28.36 28.48 -0.32
C ALA A 54 -29.53 27.51 -0.49
N THR A 55 -29.75 26.64 0.49
CA THR A 55 -30.79 25.59 0.46
C THR A 55 -32.15 26.08 0.95
N GLY A 56 -32.21 27.28 1.56
CA GLY A 56 -33.41 27.81 2.24
C GLY A 56 -33.70 27.11 3.58
N LYS A 57 -32.73 26.33 4.12
CA LYS A 57 -32.83 25.66 5.40
C LYS A 57 -31.73 26.17 6.34
N GLU A 58 -31.96 26.07 7.65
CA GLU A 58 -31.00 26.49 8.67
C GLU A 58 -29.88 25.44 8.87
N GLU A 59 -30.12 24.17 8.52
CA GLU A 59 -29.20 23.08 8.69
C GLU A 59 -28.86 22.43 7.36
N PRO A 60 -27.62 21.91 7.20
CA PRO A 60 -27.23 21.14 6.02
C PRO A 60 -28.08 19.88 5.92
N ASP A 61 -28.61 19.58 4.75
CA ASP A 61 -29.47 18.45 4.50
C ASP A 61 -28.88 17.43 3.49
N THR A 62 -27.75 17.78 2.92
CA THR A 62 -27.07 16.94 1.92
C THR A 62 -25.61 16.76 2.26
N ILE A 63 -25.12 15.54 2.11
CA ILE A 63 -23.70 15.18 2.22
C ILE A 63 -23.22 14.69 0.86
N TYR A 64 -22.26 15.39 0.29
CA TYR A 64 -21.59 14.98 -0.94
C TYR A 64 -20.49 13.96 -0.61
N ASP A 65 -20.50 12.85 -1.30
CA ASP A 65 -19.42 11.86 -1.23
C ASP A 65 -18.39 12.18 -2.33
N LEU A 66 -17.23 12.66 -1.92
CA LEU A 66 -16.12 13.02 -2.80
C LEU A 66 -15.17 11.82 -3.08
N GLY A 67 -15.59 10.65 -2.65
CA GLY A 67 -14.82 9.41 -2.82
C GLY A 67 -13.96 9.05 -1.63
N SER A 68 -13.08 8.09 -1.82
CA SER A 68 -12.19 7.58 -0.77
C SER A 68 -10.75 7.48 -1.28
N LEU A 69 -9.80 7.56 -0.36
CA LEU A 69 -8.39 7.33 -0.59
C LEU A 69 -7.86 6.33 0.43
N ALA A 70 -6.91 5.50 0.03
CA ALA A 70 -6.16 4.66 0.95
C ALA A 70 -4.79 5.30 1.21
N ASN A 71 -4.39 5.37 2.48
CA ASN A 71 -3.10 5.89 2.90
C ASN A 71 -2.42 4.86 3.81
N TRP A 72 -1.17 4.56 3.52
CA TRP A 72 -0.36 3.67 4.32
C TRP A 72 1.05 4.20 4.49
N SER A 73 1.52 4.27 5.74
CA SER A 73 2.92 4.54 6.09
C SER A 73 3.55 3.22 6.51
N ALA A 74 4.18 2.53 5.57
CA ALA A 74 4.84 1.26 5.82
C ALA A 74 6.16 1.48 6.56
N ASN A 75 6.24 1.11 7.83
CA ASN A 75 7.41 1.29 8.66
C ASN A 75 8.13 -0.05 8.88
N PHE A 76 9.39 -0.11 8.51
CA PHE A 76 10.27 -1.25 8.67
C PHE A 76 11.37 -0.92 9.67
N GLU A 77 11.17 -1.26 10.94
CA GLU A 77 12.13 -1.00 12.03
C GLU A 77 13.41 -1.85 11.92
N LYS A 78 13.30 -3.00 11.26
CA LYS A 78 14.40 -3.92 10.96
C LYS A 78 14.35 -4.25 9.46
N ALA A 79 14.68 -3.23 8.66
CA ALA A 79 14.55 -3.34 7.22
C ALA A 79 15.50 -4.39 6.64
N GLN A 80 14.96 -5.23 5.78
CA GLN A 80 15.70 -6.19 4.98
C GLN A 80 15.88 -5.66 3.56
N PRO A 81 16.88 -6.12 2.80
CA PRO A 81 17.09 -5.70 1.42
C PRO A 81 15.86 -5.85 0.53
N GLN A 82 15.05 -6.89 0.76
CA GLN A 82 13.81 -7.14 0.00
C GLN A 82 12.78 -6.02 0.19
N HIS A 83 12.62 -5.46 1.40
CA HIS A 83 11.71 -4.35 1.65
C HIS A 83 12.11 -3.10 0.84
N PHE A 84 13.43 -2.84 0.80
CA PHE A 84 13.96 -1.73 0.05
C PHE A 84 13.79 -1.94 -1.46
N ALA A 85 14.12 -3.11 -1.96
CA ALA A 85 13.96 -3.47 -3.37
C ALA A 85 12.50 -3.38 -3.82
N PHE A 86 11.56 -3.88 -3.01
CA PHE A 86 10.13 -3.77 -3.29
C PHE A 86 9.68 -2.29 -3.40
N LEU A 87 9.98 -1.48 -2.40
CA LEU A 87 9.58 -0.07 -2.41
C LEU A 87 10.21 0.70 -3.56
N LEU A 88 11.50 0.48 -3.85
CA LEU A 88 12.17 1.14 -4.97
C LEU A 88 11.63 0.69 -6.33
N ALA A 89 11.35 -0.61 -6.49
CA ALA A 89 10.80 -1.14 -7.75
C ALA A 89 9.46 -0.51 -8.10
N TYR A 90 8.61 -0.29 -7.09
CA TYR A 90 7.31 0.36 -7.28
C TYR A 90 7.40 1.89 -7.33
N ALA A 91 8.38 2.50 -6.68
CA ALA A 91 8.61 3.95 -6.76
C ALA A 91 9.25 4.37 -8.10
N LEU A 92 10.25 3.62 -8.58
CA LEU A 92 10.99 3.91 -9.81
C LEU A 92 10.36 3.26 -11.05
N GLY A 93 9.70 2.13 -10.86
CA GLY A 93 8.83 1.50 -11.85
C GLY A 93 9.45 0.45 -12.75
N ALA A 94 10.75 0.40 -12.92
CA ALA A 94 11.42 -0.62 -13.73
C ALA A 94 12.37 -1.47 -12.87
N ILE A 95 12.25 -2.79 -13.00
CA ILE A 95 13.13 -3.76 -12.38
C ILE A 95 13.51 -4.84 -13.39
N ALA A 96 14.79 -5.10 -13.54
CA ALA A 96 15.32 -6.25 -14.25
C ALA A 96 15.98 -7.19 -13.23
N THR A 97 15.72 -8.48 -13.36
CA THR A 97 16.27 -9.52 -12.50
C THR A 97 17.03 -10.52 -13.35
N GLU A 98 18.29 -10.70 -13.08
CA GLU A 98 19.15 -11.67 -13.77
C GLU A 98 19.74 -12.68 -12.77
N ALA A 99 19.98 -13.90 -13.25
CA ALA A 99 20.65 -14.91 -12.44
C ALA A 99 22.15 -14.57 -12.33
N ALA A 100 22.67 -14.47 -11.10
CA ALA A 100 24.07 -14.19 -10.81
C ALA A 100 24.66 -15.29 -9.93
N GLY A 101 25.25 -16.30 -10.55
CA GLY A 101 25.79 -17.46 -9.85
C GLY A 101 24.70 -18.26 -9.12
N THR A 102 24.76 -18.32 -7.78
CA THR A 102 23.75 -18.96 -6.93
C THR A 102 22.66 -18.01 -6.45
N GLY A 103 22.70 -16.74 -6.84
CA GLY A 103 21.76 -15.69 -6.44
C GLY A 103 21.14 -14.99 -7.64
N TYR A 104 20.55 -13.84 -7.35
CA TYR A 104 19.93 -12.96 -8.34
C TYR A 104 20.46 -11.55 -8.19
N GLU A 105 20.69 -10.90 -9.31
CA GLU A 105 20.96 -9.46 -9.37
C GLU A 105 19.69 -8.72 -9.78
N HIS A 106 19.35 -7.67 -9.04
CA HIS A 106 18.20 -6.81 -9.32
C HIS A 106 18.68 -5.43 -9.71
N THR A 107 18.45 -5.04 -10.94
CA THR A 107 18.71 -3.69 -11.43
C THR A 107 17.40 -2.91 -11.43
N ILE A 108 17.31 -1.87 -10.58
CA ILE A 108 16.13 -1.03 -10.44
C ILE A 108 16.45 0.34 -11.04
N THR A 109 15.69 0.74 -12.05
CA THR A 109 15.87 2.00 -12.76
C THR A 109 14.57 2.79 -12.82
N PRO A 110 14.64 4.13 -12.90
CA PRO A 110 13.46 4.93 -13.21
C PRO A 110 12.88 4.53 -14.56
N ILE A 111 11.56 4.57 -14.68
CA ILE A 111 10.90 4.51 -15.98
C ILE A 111 11.42 5.69 -16.82
N SER A 112 11.69 5.45 -18.10
CA SER A 112 12.30 6.40 -19.02
C SER A 112 11.85 7.84 -18.82
N GLY A 113 12.82 8.75 -18.79
CA GLY A 113 12.61 10.18 -18.60
C GLY A 113 12.17 10.94 -19.85
N ASP A 114 11.84 10.25 -20.95
CA ASP A 114 11.38 10.89 -22.17
C ASP A 114 10.02 11.53 -21.93
N HIS A 115 9.87 12.79 -22.27
CA HIS A 115 8.63 13.53 -22.10
C HIS A 115 7.49 13.02 -22.99
N ASP A 116 7.84 12.33 -24.07
CA ASP A 116 6.90 11.76 -25.03
C ASP A 116 6.47 10.33 -24.65
N ALA A 117 7.05 9.74 -23.61
CA ALA A 117 6.68 8.39 -23.15
C ALA A 117 5.63 8.46 -22.03
N ASP A 118 4.61 7.61 -22.13
CA ASP A 118 3.64 7.42 -21.06
C ASP A 118 4.33 6.94 -19.80
N ARG A 119 4.40 7.81 -18.78
CA ARG A 119 4.90 7.46 -17.45
C ARG A 119 3.80 6.79 -16.66
N SER A 120 3.68 5.50 -16.75
CA SER A 120 2.80 4.74 -15.86
C SER A 120 3.57 4.32 -14.61
N VAL A 121 3.23 4.91 -13.47
CA VAL A 121 3.73 4.44 -12.16
C VAL A 121 3.06 3.10 -11.88
N PRO A 122 3.81 2.03 -11.58
CA PRO A 122 3.23 0.73 -11.27
C PRO A 122 2.46 0.78 -9.95
N SER A 123 1.32 0.10 -9.93
CA SER A 123 0.54 -0.12 -8.73
C SER A 123 0.61 -1.58 -8.28
N PHE A 124 0.28 -1.81 -7.03
CA PHE A 124 0.19 -3.12 -6.43
C PHE A 124 -1.08 -3.26 -5.58
N THR A 125 -1.47 -4.49 -5.36
CA THR A 125 -2.55 -4.83 -4.45
C THR A 125 -1.97 -5.10 -3.06
N ALA A 126 -2.58 -4.52 -2.03
CA ALA A 126 -2.25 -4.78 -0.63
C ALA A 126 -3.45 -5.33 0.12
N ALA A 127 -3.22 -6.27 1.03
CA ALA A 127 -4.25 -6.73 1.93
C ALA A 127 -3.81 -6.58 3.38
N GLN A 128 -4.75 -6.20 4.22
CA GLN A 128 -4.57 -6.13 5.66
C GLN A 128 -5.56 -7.03 6.37
N ARG A 129 -5.05 -7.76 7.34
CA ARG A 129 -5.83 -8.63 8.20
C ARG A 129 -5.56 -8.31 9.66
N TYR A 130 -6.61 -8.03 10.40
CA TYR A 130 -6.57 -7.90 11.86
C TYR A 130 -7.12 -9.16 12.50
N GLY A 131 -6.27 -9.84 13.27
CA GLY A 131 -6.64 -11.11 13.86
C GLY A 131 -7.05 -12.15 12.82
N ASN A 132 -7.69 -13.22 13.29
CA ASN A 132 -8.11 -14.29 12.37
C ASN A 132 -9.40 -13.95 11.59
N ASN A 133 -10.37 -13.27 12.25
CA ASN A 133 -11.69 -13.01 11.69
C ASN A 133 -12.27 -11.63 12.04
N VAL A 134 -11.43 -10.65 12.44
CA VAL A 134 -11.93 -9.34 12.86
C VAL A 134 -12.13 -8.43 11.67
N LEU A 135 -11.08 -8.21 10.88
CA LEU A 135 -11.13 -7.43 9.66
C LEU A 135 -10.20 -8.08 8.63
N ARG A 136 -10.69 -8.22 7.42
CA ARG A 136 -9.91 -8.63 6.25
C ARG A 136 -10.27 -7.71 5.11
N ARG A 137 -9.33 -6.90 4.69
CA ARG A 137 -9.53 -5.88 3.67
C ARG A 137 -8.42 -5.94 2.64
N ARG A 138 -8.79 -5.90 1.38
CA ARG A 138 -7.88 -5.81 0.25
C ARG A 138 -8.05 -4.46 -0.42
N PHE A 139 -6.94 -3.80 -0.73
CA PHE A 139 -6.86 -2.52 -1.40
C PHE A 139 -6.22 -2.71 -2.77
N ALA A 140 -6.90 -2.25 -3.81
CA ALA A 140 -6.34 -2.20 -5.15
C ALA A 140 -5.65 -0.86 -5.40
N SER A 141 -4.73 -0.87 -6.35
CA SER A 141 -4.01 0.31 -6.87
C SER A 141 -3.37 1.16 -5.78
N MET A 142 -2.48 0.52 -5.04
CA MET A 142 -1.57 1.18 -4.11
C MET A 142 -0.30 1.60 -4.85
N PHE A 143 0.11 2.86 -4.67
CA PHE A 143 1.26 3.50 -5.30
C PHE A 143 2.26 3.94 -4.24
N VAL A 144 3.54 3.74 -4.50
CA VAL A 144 4.61 4.26 -3.64
C VAL A 144 4.86 5.72 -4.01
N ASP A 145 4.60 6.64 -3.06
CA ASP A 145 4.77 8.08 -3.22
C ASP A 145 6.17 8.55 -2.79
N ALA A 146 6.65 8.03 -1.67
CA ALA A 146 7.97 8.36 -1.15
C ALA A 146 8.60 7.18 -0.40
N VAL A 147 9.93 7.13 -0.43
CA VAL A 147 10.73 6.15 0.31
C VAL A 147 11.82 6.89 1.08
N VAL A 148 11.89 6.67 2.37
CA VAL A 148 12.94 7.23 3.24
C VAL A 148 13.69 6.07 3.90
N ALA A 149 15.00 6.02 3.72
CA ALA A 149 15.87 5.03 4.34
C ALA A 149 16.87 5.74 5.28
N ASN A 150 16.90 5.30 6.53
CA ASN A 150 17.78 5.80 7.56
C ASN A 150 18.84 4.74 7.90
N PHE A 151 20.09 5.08 7.64
CA PHE A 151 21.25 4.26 7.95
C PHE A 151 22.02 4.89 9.11
N ALA A 152 22.17 4.15 10.19
CA ALA A 152 22.95 4.59 11.33
C ALA A 152 24.02 3.54 11.65
N LYS A 153 25.17 4.00 12.11
CA LYS A 153 26.25 3.10 12.55
C LYS A 153 25.76 2.28 13.74
N ASP A 154 26.05 0.99 13.70
CA ASP A 154 25.73 0.03 14.78
C ASP A 154 24.23 -0.10 15.09
N ALA A 155 23.35 0.24 14.14
CA ALA A 155 21.90 0.12 14.29
C ALA A 155 21.27 -0.57 13.07
N TRP A 156 20.05 -1.07 13.25
CA TRP A 156 19.26 -1.59 12.14
C TRP A 156 18.91 -0.46 11.16
N CYS A 157 18.99 -0.76 9.87
CA CYS A 157 18.43 0.12 8.87
C CYS A 157 16.92 0.23 9.09
N LYS A 158 16.40 1.47 9.05
CA LYS A 158 14.97 1.74 9.13
C LYS A 158 14.51 2.31 7.79
N ILE A 159 13.43 1.77 7.27
CA ILE A 159 12.84 2.24 6.02
C ILE A 159 11.38 2.60 6.27
N THR A 160 10.97 3.73 5.75
CA THR A 160 9.57 4.16 5.72
C THR A 160 9.16 4.39 4.28
N GLY A 161 8.08 3.71 3.86
CA GLY A 161 7.43 3.91 2.58
C GLY A 161 6.11 4.64 2.77
N THR A 162 5.94 5.81 2.13
CA THR A 162 4.64 6.47 2.04
C THR A 162 3.91 5.94 0.82
N ILE A 163 2.75 5.35 1.04
CA ILE A 163 1.97 4.66 0.01
C ILE A 163 0.57 5.24 -0.01
N LYS A 164 0.09 5.54 -1.21
CA LYS A 164 -1.26 6.07 -1.46
C LYS A 164 -2.00 5.15 -2.40
N GLY A 165 -3.30 5.02 -2.21
CA GLY A 165 -4.16 4.21 -3.05
C GLY A 165 -5.41 4.95 -3.50
N THR A 166 -6.05 4.43 -4.54
CA THR A 166 -7.29 5.00 -5.10
C THR A 166 -8.50 4.90 -4.17
N GLY A 167 -8.36 4.20 -3.03
CA GLY A 167 -9.47 3.94 -2.11
C GLY A 167 -10.39 2.80 -2.55
N LYS A 168 -10.12 2.13 -3.67
CA LYS A 168 -10.84 0.91 -4.05
C LYS A 168 -10.45 -0.21 -3.11
N TYR A 169 -11.42 -0.78 -2.42
CA TYR A 169 -11.19 -1.87 -1.49
C TYR A 169 -12.28 -2.93 -1.56
N THR A 170 -11.96 -4.12 -1.07
CA THR A 170 -12.88 -5.24 -0.90
C THR A 170 -12.78 -5.73 0.54
N ASP A 171 -13.91 -5.74 1.25
CA ASP A 171 -14.01 -6.27 2.62
C ASP A 171 -14.32 -7.78 2.63
N ASN A 172 -14.05 -8.40 3.76
CA ASN A 172 -14.38 -9.82 4.03
C ASN A 172 -13.82 -10.80 2.99
N ILE A 173 -12.67 -10.47 2.41
CA ILE A 173 -11.96 -11.36 1.50
C ILE A 173 -11.68 -12.72 2.18
N ALA A 174 -11.60 -13.77 1.37
CA ALA A 174 -11.19 -15.08 1.85
C ALA A 174 -9.83 -14.98 2.56
N LYS A 175 -9.57 -15.87 3.51
CA LYS A 175 -8.28 -15.92 4.18
C LYS A 175 -7.20 -16.16 3.14
N GLU A 176 -6.38 -15.14 2.91
CA GLU A 176 -5.22 -15.28 2.04
C GLU A 176 -4.20 -16.17 2.75
N ASN A 177 -3.75 -17.20 2.06
CA ASN A 177 -2.63 -18.03 2.50
C ASN A 177 -1.36 -17.39 1.94
N VAL A 178 -0.80 -16.47 2.70
CA VAL A 178 0.47 -15.83 2.38
C VAL A 178 1.50 -16.19 3.45
#